data_f97df1928fe3d0035a4630d90f3f50a5
#
_entry.id   f97df1928fe3d0035a4630d90f3f50a5
#
_cell.length_a   1.000
_cell.length_b   1.000
_cell.length_c   1.000
_cell.angle_alpha   90.00
_cell.angle_beta   90.00
_cell.angle_gamma   90.00
#
_symmetry.space_group_name_H-M   'P 1'
#
loop_
_entity.id
_entity.type
_entity.pdbx_description
1 polymer ?
#
loop_
_entity_poly.entity_id
_entity_poly.type
_entity_poly.pdbx_seq_one_letter_code
_entity_poly.pdbx_strand_id
1 'polypeptide(L)'
;MTGHLERDVRFLKLYAAAATLVCGALFLSAFTRQGGRQRFEEIDVERINIVEPDGTLRMVISDQERQHPGIVNGKVIPRSGPRPPGMIFFNQLGDEMGGLIFGANGGDGHFGSLTFDKVRGDQTIGFRHLEGDDGRYSTALEMWQQPNIPVDVMMEKYRAARALEDEAARDAAIQALIDGGELTTRRLFLGKGRNDAVLVEMSDITGKPRVRITVQAVGAPSLEFLDEDGAVTYRLPEDGNE
;
A
#
# COMPACT_ATOMS: atom_id res chain seq x y z
N MET A 1 -48.31 29.24 -57.82
CA MET A 1 -47.95 28.90 -56.39
C MET A 1 -47.13 27.63 -56.25
N THR A 2 -47.05 26.72 -57.23
CA THR A 2 -46.30 25.46 -57.15
C THR A 2 -44.78 25.58 -57.23
N GLY A 3 -44.23 26.54 -57.94
CA GLY A 3 -42.77 26.67 -58.15
C GLY A 3 -41.96 27.12 -56.92
N HIS A 4 -42.57 27.80 -55.95
CA HIS A 4 -41.90 28.14 -54.68
C HIS A 4 -41.79 26.93 -53.77
N LEU A 5 -42.83 26.10 -53.68
CA LEU A 5 -42.87 24.91 -52.86
C LEU A 5 -41.82 23.85 -53.32
N GLU A 6 -41.67 23.68 -54.65
CA GLU A 6 -40.65 22.74 -55.17
C GLU A 6 -39.23 23.20 -54.89
N ARG A 7 -38.97 24.48 -54.94
CA ARG A 7 -37.66 25.08 -54.60
C ARG A 7 -37.33 24.95 -53.14
N ASP A 8 -38.30 25.19 -52.27
CA ASP A 8 -38.13 25.05 -50.79
C ASP A 8 -37.94 23.60 -50.39
N VAL A 9 -38.65 22.67 -51.01
CA VAL A 9 -38.45 21.20 -50.79
C VAL A 9 -37.08 20.75 -51.28
N ARG A 10 -36.54 21.27 -52.41
CA ARG A 10 -35.18 20.97 -52.85
C ARG A 10 -34.14 21.51 -51.88
N PHE A 11 -34.35 22.74 -51.41
CA PHE A 11 -33.47 23.36 -50.44
C PHE A 11 -33.44 22.58 -49.12
N LEU A 12 -34.63 22.14 -48.61
CA LEU A 12 -34.71 21.33 -47.40
C LEU A 12 -34.01 19.97 -47.55
N LYS A 13 -34.15 19.30 -48.72
CA LYS A 13 -33.46 18.03 -49.01
C LYS A 13 -31.95 18.19 -49.04
N LEU A 14 -31.42 19.28 -49.65
CA LEU A 14 -30.00 19.59 -49.69
C LEU A 14 -29.46 19.90 -48.29
N TYR A 15 -30.20 20.68 -47.52
CA TYR A 15 -29.84 21.00 -46.13
C TYR A 15 -29.82 19.74 -45.25
N ALA A 16 -30.85 18.88 -45.33
CA ALA A 16 -30.89 17.65 -44.60
C ALA A 16 -29.73 16.70 -44.98
N ALA A 17 -29.42 16.59 -46.28
CA ALA A 17 -28.28 15.78 -46.73
C ALA A 17 -26.93 16.33 -46.21
N ALA A 18 -26.74 17.66 -46.29
CA ALA A 18 -25.53 18.31 -45.79
C ALA A 18 -25.37 18.16 -44.24
N ALA A 19 -26.47 18.36 -43.50
CA ALA A 19 -26.50 18.16 -42.06
C ALA A 19 -26.19 16.73 -41.67
N THR A 20 -26.73 15.74 -42.37
CA THR A 20 -26.43 14.33 -42.15
C THR A 20 -25.00 13.97 -42.44
N LEU A 21 -24.41 14.51 -43.50
CA LEU A 21 -22.97 14.33 -43.80
C LEU A 21 -22.07 14.96 -42.75
N VAL A 22 -22.38 16.15 -42.29
CA VAL A 22 -21.62 16.82 -41.21
C VAL A 22 -21.74 16.02 -39.91
N CYS A 23 -22.94 15.61 -39.51
CA CYS A 23 -23.12 14.78 -38.32
C CYS A 23 -22.39 13.43 -38.44
N GLY A 24 -22.45 12.78 -39.63
CA GLY A 24 -21.71 11.55 -39.91
C GLY A 24 -20.18 11.76 -39.81
N ALA A 25 -19.65 12.85 -40.38
CA ALA A 25 -18.24 13.17 -40.30
C ALA A 25 -17.78 13.47 -38.85
N LEU A 26 -18.60 14.21 -38.08
CA LEU A 26 -18.34 14.45 -36.66
C LEU A 26 -18.40 13.16 -35.83
N PHE A 27 -19.37 12.30 -36.13
CA PHE A 27 -19.49 10.99 -35.50
C PHE A 27 -18.25 10.12 -35.78
N LEU A 28 -17.85 10.00 -37.06
CA LEU A 28 -16.66 9.26 -37.47
C LEU A 28 -15.39 9.87 -36.86
N SER A 29 -15.27 11.17 -36.78
CA SER A 29 -14.10 11.85 -36.18
C SER A 29 -13.99 11.59 -34.67
N ALA A 30 -15.11 11.37 -33.99
CA ALA A 30 -15.13 10.99 -32.57
C ALA A 30 -14.54 9.57 -32.33
N PHE A 31 -14.68 8.67 -33.29
CA PHE A 31 -14.12 7.30 -33.23
C PHE A 31 -12.68 7.22 -33.75
N THR A 32 -12.22 8.18 -34.55
CA THR A 32 -10.83 8.19 -35.09
C THR A 32 -9.82 8.87 -34.18
N ARG A 33 -10.19 9.28 -32.96
CA ARG A 33 -9.23 9.68 -31.95
C ARG A 33 -8.43 8.44 -31.51
N GLN A 34 -7.59 7.94 -32.40
CA GLN A 34 -6.49 7.06 -32.05
C GLN A 34 -5.63 7.77 -31.03
N GLY A 35 -5.38 7.09 -29.90
CA GLY A 35 -4.60 7.59 -28.79
C GLY A 35 -3.21 8.05 -29.21
N GLY A 36 -3.11 9.31 -29.63
CA GLY A 36 -1.86 10.00 -29.82
C GLY A 36 -1.29 10.36 -28.43
N ARG A 37 0.04 10.45 -28.36
CA ARG A 37 0.72 10.96 -27.19
C ARG A 37 0.22 12.38 -26.91
N GLN A 38 -0.46 12.58 -25.76
CA GLN A 38 -0.87 13.88 -25.28
C GLN A 38 0.21 14.45 -24.36
N ARG A 39 0.48 15.73 -24.49
CA ARG A 39 1.37 16.48 -23.60
C ARG A 39 0.51 17.46 -22.81
N PHE A 40 0.66 17.43 -21.49
CA PHE A 40 0.04 18.36 -20.55
C PHE A 40 1.16 19.13 -19.86
N GLU A 41 0.96 20.41 -19.58
CA GLU A 41 1.84 21.19 -18.71
C GLU A 41 1.50 20.93 -17.25
N GLU A 42 0.20 20.78 -16.96
CA GLU A 42 -0.33 20.46 -15.62
C GLU A 42 -1.59 19.62 -15.78
N ILE A 43 -1.89 18.76 -14.80
CA ILE A 43 -3.10 17.94 -14.76
C ILE A 43 -3.58 17.76 -13.33
N ASP A 44 -4.84 18.14 -13.05
CA ASP A 44 -5.55 17.86 -11.81
C ASP A 44 -6.43 16.62 -12.00
N VAL A 45 -6.18 15.57 -11.23
CA VAL A 45 -6.92 14.32 -11.34
C VAL A 45 -7.14 13.69 -9.95
N GLU A 46 -8.28 13.08 -9.75
CA GLU A 46 -8.59 12.33 -8.53
C GLU A 46 -8.02 10.90 -8.58
N ARG A 47 -7.85 10.35 -9.80
CA ARG A 47 -7.30 9.02 -10.01
C ARG A 47 -6.67 8.83 -11.38
N ILE A 48 -5.52 8.16 -11.41
CA ILE A 48 -4.85 7.68 -12.62
C ILE A 48 -4.71 6.16 -12.52
N ASN A 49 -5.09 5.45 -13.58
CA ASN A 49 -4.83 4.02 -13.74
C ASN A 49 -3.76 3.83 -14.81
N ILE A 50 -2.70 3.12 -14.49
CA ILE A 50 -1.75 2.59 -15.45
C ILE A 50 -2.19 1.17 -15.79
N VAL A 51 -2.47 0.92 -17.05
CA VAL A 51 -3.00 -0.35 -17.54
C VAL A 51 -2.17 -0.90 -18.69
N GLU A 52 -2.12 -2.21 -18.81
CA GLU A 52 -1.59 -2.89 -19.99
C GLU A 52 -2.54 -2.76 -21.20
N PRO A 53 -2.10 -3.07 -22.42
CA PRO A 53 -2.97 -3.02 -23.60
C PRO A 53 -4.23 -3.89 -23.50
N ASP A 54 -4.19 -4.96 -22.72
CA ASP A 54 -5.33 -5.85 -22.46
C ASP A 54 -6.28 -5.34 -21.36
N GLY A 55 -5.95 -4.17 -20.74
CA GLY A 55 -6.73 -3.58 -19.66
C GLY A 55 -6.30 -4.01 -18.25
N THR A 56 -5.31 -4.90 -18.12
CA THR A 56 -4.79 -5.32 -16.81
C THR A 56 -4.24 -4.13 -16.04
N LEU A 57 -4.75 -3.88 -14.84
CA LEU A 57 -4.31 -2.80 -13.97
C LEU A 57 -2.91 -3.09 -13.41
N ARG A 58 -2.00 -2.11 -13.55
CA ARG A 58 -0.61 -2.23 -13.08
C ARG A 58 -0.27 -1.25 -11.96
N MET A 59 -0.89 -0.10 -11.96
CA MET A 59 -0.73 0.90 -10.90
C MET A 59 -1.97 1.77 -10.81
N VAL A 60 -2.30 2.18 -9.60
CA VAL A 60 -3.26 3.23 -9.30
C VAL A 60 -2.55 4.34 -8.55
N ILE A 61 -2.72 5.58 -8.99
CA ILE A 61 -2.41 6.79 -8.22
C ILE A 61 -3.75 7.44 -7.90
N SER A 62 -4.07 7.66 -6.63
CA SER A 62 -5.41 8.11 -6.27
C SER A 62 -5.43 8.92 -4.97
N ASP A 63 -6.43 9.78 -4.85
CA ASP A 63 -6.87 10.34 -3.58
C ASP A 63 -7.45 9.24 -2.67
N GLN A 64 -7.91 9.61 -1.50
CA GLN A 64 -8.47 8.69 -0.51
C GLN A 64 -9.84 8.12 -0.94
N GLU A 65 -10.69 8.95 -1.55
CA GLU A 65 -12.07 8.58 -1.88
C GLU A 65 -12.12 7.54 -3.00
N ARG A 66 -11.23 7.68 -3.99
CA ARG A 66 -11.17 6.83 -5.18
C ARG A 66 -10.08 5.76 -5.11
N GLN A 67 -9.45 5.58 -3.93
CA GLN A 67 -8.36 4.61 -3.78
C GLN A 67 -8.84 3.19 -4.06
N HIS A 68 -7.97 2.39 -4.68
CA HIS A 68 -8.26 0.99 -4.98
C HIS A 68 -8.43 0.19 -3.69
N PRO A 69 -9.48 -0.65 -3.54
CA PRO A 69 -9.78 -1.34 -2.29
C PRO A 69 -8.73 -2.38 -1.89
N GLY A 70 -7.87 -2.79 -2.82
CA GLY A 70 -6.91 -3.88 -2.65
C GLY A 70 -7.51 -5.23 -2.99
N ILE A 71 -6.81 -5.96 -3.88
CA ILE A 71 -7.22 -7.30 -4.31
C ILE A 71 -6.04 -8.24 -4.09
N VAL A 72 -6.29 -9.36 -3.43
CA VAL A 72 -5.34 -10.46 -3.29
C VAL A 72 -6.06 -11.75 -3.63
N ASN A 73 -5.49 -12.56 -4.51
CA ASN A 73 -6.09 -13.82 -4.97
C ASN A 73 -7.51 -13.64 -5.51
N GLY A 74 -7.75 -12.55 -6.25
CA GLY A 74 -9.05 -12.20 -6.84
C GLY A 74 -10.12 -11.74 -5.83
N LYS A 75 -9.77 -11.58 -4.55
CA LYS A 75 -10.69 -11.14 -3.50
C LYS A 75 -10.32 -9.75 -2.98
N VAL A 76 -11.34 -8.92 -2.77
CA VAL A 76 -11.17 -7.64 -2.05
C VAL A 76 -10.86 -7.92 -0.58
N ILE A 77 -9.79 -7.31 -0.06
CA ILE A 77 -9.43 -7.42 1.35
C ILE A 77 -10.33 -6.49 2.18
N PRO A 78 -11.16 -7.02 3.11
CA PRO A 78 -11.99 -6.20 3.98
C PRO A 78 -11.13 -5.30 4.87
N ARG A 79 -11.48 -4.00 4.93
CA ARG A 79 -10.81 -2.99 5.77
C ARG A 79 -11.83 -2.32 6.69
N SER A 80 -11.37 -1.86 7.85
CA SER A 80 -12.21 -1.16 8.83
C SER A 80 -12.41 0.33 8.52
N GLY A 81 -11.77 0.85 7.48
CA GLY A 81 -11.84 2.28 7.10
C GLY A 81 -11.38 2.53 5.67
N PRO A 82 -11.46 3.79 5.20
CA PRO A 82 -11.00 4.17 3.88
C PRO A 82 -9.50 3.93 3.75
N ARG A 83 -9.09 3.62 2.54
CA ARG A 83 -7.68 3.44 2.23
C ARG A 83 -7.00 4.80 2.07
N PRO A 84 -5.78 5.01 2.59
CA PRO A 84 -5.05 6.26 2.40
C PRO A 84 -4.80 6.59 0.92
N PRO A 85 -4.62 7.87 0.57
CA PRO A 85 -4.20 8.27 -0.76
C PRO A 85 -2.79 7.78 -1.06
N GLY A 86 -2.43 7.72 -2.34
CA GLY A 86 -1.11 7.31 -2.80
C GLY A 86 -1.12 6.43 -4.02
N MET A 87 -0.07 5.62 -4.16
CA MET A 87 0.13 4.70 -5.28
C MET A 87 -0.01 3.25 -4.82
N ILE A 88 -0.73 2.42 -5.57
CA ILE A 88 -0.83 0.98 -5.35
C ILE A 88 -0.31 0.26 -6.59
N PHE A 89 0.55 -0.74 -6.39
CA PHE A 89 1.17 -1.54 -7.43
C PHE A 89 0.46 -2.89 -7.55
N PHE A 90 0.33 -3.39 -8.78
CA PHE A 90 -0.29 -4.68 -9.07
C PHE A 90 0.62 -5.54 -9.93
N ASN A 91 0.64 -6.83 -9.65
CA ASN A 91 1.33 -7.81 -10.48
C ASN A 91 0.49 -8.17 -11.73
N GLN A 92 1.02 -9.06 -12.56
CA GLN A 92 0.33 -9.51 -13.79
C GLN A 92 -0.92 -10.35 -13.53
N LEU A 93 -1.17 -10.78 -12.29
CA LEU A 93 -2.37 -11.52 -11.88
C LEU A 93 -3.48 -10.57 -11.39
N GLY A 94 -3.19 -9.25 -11.32
CA GLY A 94 -4.07 -8.26 -10.73
C GLY A 94 -4.06 -8.22 -9.20
N ASP A 95 -3.17 -8.99 -8.57
CA ASP A 95 -2.98 -8.94 -7.12
C ASP A 95 -2.12 -7.73 -6.74
N GLU A 96 -2.43 -7.12 -5.61
CA GLU A 96 -1.60 -6.09 -5.00
C GLU A 96 -0.21 -6.64 -4.67
N MET A 97 0.83 -5.84 -4.95
CA MET A 97 2.21 -6.17 -4.67
C MET A 97 2.96 -5.07 -3.92
N GLY A 98 2.23 -4.15 -3.30
CA GLY A 98 2.77 -3.05 -2.51
C GLY A 98 2.24 -1.69 -2.93
N GLY A 99 2.83 -0.64 -2.39
CA GLY A 99 2.44 0.73 -2.69
C GLY A 99 3.22 1.77 -1.92
N LEU A 100 3.00 3.03 -2.29
CA LEU A 100 3.37 4.21 -1.54
C LEU A 100 2.09 4.89 -1.05
N ILE A 101 1.89 4.90 0.25
CA ILE A 101 0.72 5.54 0.89
C ILE A 101 1.19 6.55 1.94
N PHE A 102 0.38 7.57 2.17
CA PHE A 102 0.63 8.61 3.15
C PHE A 102 -0.68 9.20 3.66
N GLY A 103 -0.64 9.85 4.80
CA GLY A 103 -1.84 10.47 5.38
C GLY A 103 -1.64 10.94 6.81
N ALA A 104 -2.76 11.32 7.45
CA ALA A 104 -2.83 11.66 8.85
C ALA A 104 -3.33 10.47 9.68
N ASN A 105 -2.96 10.43 10.97
CA ASN A 105 -3.37 9.39 11.91
C ASN A 105 -4.63 9.75 12.71
N GLY A 106 -5.48 10.61 12.16
CA GLY A 106 -6.73 11.05 12.82
C GLY A 106 -6.60 12.27 13.74
N GLY A 107 -5.40 12.82 13.88
CA GLY A 107 -5.05 14.05 14.58
C GLY A 107 -4.02 14.84 13.78
N ASP A 108 -3.05 15.47 14.45
CA ASP A 108 -1.94 16.18 13.84
C ASP A 108 -0.80 15.22 13.39
N GLY A 109 -0.88 13.94 13.76
CA GLY A 109 0.10 12.93 13.41
C GLY A 109 0.03 12.51 11.95
N HIS A 110 1.19 12.11 11.40
CA HIS A 110 1.36 11.78 9.99
C HIS A 110 1.96 10.38 9.83
N PHE A 111 1.70 9.77 8.67
CA PHE A 111 2.40 8.56 8.27
C PHE A 111 2.74 8.56 6.79
N GLY A 112 3.80 7.85 6.45
CA GLY A 112 4.18 7.51 5.08
C GLY A 112 4.75 6.11 5.04
N SER A 113 4.42 5.35 4.00
CA SER A 113 4.93 3.99 3.84
C SER A 113 5.09 3.63 2.38
N LEU A 114 6.29 3.16 2.02
CA LEU A 114 6.56 2.51 0.73
C LEU A 114 6.88 1.05 1.00
N THR A 115 6.08 0.13 0.46
CA THR A 115 6.19 -1.31 0.74
C THR A 115 6.17 -2.15 -0.53
N PHE A 116 6.73 -3.38 -0.41
CA PHE A 116 6.58 -4.44 -1.40
C PHE A 116 6.10 -5.72 -0.71
N ASP A 117 5.13 -6.38 -1.36
CA ASP A 117 4.42 -7.51 -0.80
C ASP A 117 4.90 -8.84 -1.40
N LYS A 118 4.79 -9.91 -0.63
CA LYS A 118 4.89 -11.28 -1.12
C LYS A 118 3.67 -11.59 -1.99
N VAL A 119 3.86 -12.38 -3.04
CA VAL A 119 2.74 -12.87 -3.87
C VAL A 119 1.68 -13.53 -2.99
N ARG A 120 0.44 -13.04 -3.06
CA ARG A 120 -0.71 -13.45 -2.24
C ARG A 120 -0.50 -13.33 -0.72
N GLY A 121 0.55 -12.60 -0.34
CA GLY A 121 0.91 -12.34 1.06
C GLY A 121 0.73 -10.86 1.41
N ASP A 122 1.54 -10.41 2.35
CA ASP A 122 1.60 -9.02 2.81
C ASP A 122 3.05 -8.53 2.69
N GLN A 123 3.35 -7.39 3.26
CA GLN A 123 4.61 -6.66 3.16
C GLN A 123 5.83 -7.51 3.58
N THR A 124 6.87 -7.52 2.75
CA THR A 124 8.15 -8.17 3.05
C THR A 124 9.25 -7.17 3.40
N ILE A 125 9.16 -5.96 2.84
CA ILE A 125 10.09 -4.86 3.08
C ILE A 125 9.34 -3.54 2.94
N GLY A 126 9.73 -2.53 3.73
CA GLY A 126 9.19 -1.19 3.60
C GLY A 126 10.02 -0.12 4.27
N PHE A 127 9.91 1.09 3.71
CA PHE A 127 10.28 2.32 4.39
C PHE A 127 9.03 2.88 5.06
N ARG A 128 9.13 3.19 6.35
CA ARG A 128 8.00 3.70 7.12
C ARG A 128 8.38 4.95 7.89
N HIS A 129 7.46 5.90 7.90
CA HIS A 129 7.47 7.08 8.76
C HIS A 129 6.18 7.13 9.54
N LEU A 130 6.26 7.32 10.86
CA LEU A 130 5.12 7.47 11.74
C LEU A 130 5.40 8.63 12.70
N GLU A 131 4.59 9.65 12.65
CA GLU A 131 4.62 10.79 13.57
C GLU A 131 3.31 10.79 14.38
N GLY A 132 3.41 10.98 15.69
CA GLY A 132 2.26 11.11 16.57
C GLY A 132 1.87 12.55 16.81
N ASP A 133 0.71 12.78 17.41
CA ASP A 133 0.19 14.11 17.77
C ASP A 133 1.11 14.89 18.74
N ASP A 134 1.99 14.18 19.42
CA ASP A 134 3.01 14.73 20.31
C ASP A 134 4.31 15.18 19.58
N GLY A 135 4.32 15.13 18.24
CA GLY A 135 5.46 15.47 17.38
C GLY A 135 6.61 14.47 17.44
N ARG A 136 6.51 13.41 18.25
CA ARG A 136 7.52 12.35 18.25
C ARG A 136 7.30 11.40 17.09
N TYR A 137 8.38 11.07 16.39
CA TYR A 137 8.30 10.23 15.21
C TYR A 137 9.25 9.03 15.26
N SER A 138 8.90 8.00 14.51
CA SER A 138 9.80 6.92 14.15
C SER A 138 9.91 6.86 12.62
N THR A 139 11.11 6.50 12.14
CA THR A 139 11.35 6.28 10.71
C THR A 139 12.32 5.12 10.54
N ALA A 140 12.00 4.19 9.65
CA ALA A 140 12.77 2.96 9.51
C ALA A 140 12.67 2.32 8.14
N LEU A 141 13.69 1.54 7.81
CA LEU A 141 13.61 0.40 6.92
C LEU A 141 13.25 -0.83 7.75
N GLU A 142 12.17 -1.51 7.40
CA GLU A 142 11.72 -2.73 8.07
C GLU A 142 11.64 -3.90 7.08
N MET A 143 11.95 -5.11 7.58
CA MET A 143 11.74 -6.36 6.84
C MET A 143 10.88 -7.31 7.67
N TRP A 144 9.98 -8.02 7.00
CA TRP A 144 9.06 -8.97 7.63
C TRP A 144 9.16 -10.36 7.01
N GLN A 145 9.10 -11.36 7.87
CA GLN A 145 8.85 -12.73 7.47
C GLN A 145 7.36 -12.88 7.20
N GLN A 146 7.02 -13.33 6.00
CA GLN A 146 5.64 -13.65 5.65
C GLN A 146 5.40 -15.16 5.73
N PRO A 147 4.23 -15.60 6.22
CA PRO A 147 3.85 -17.00 6.22
C PRO A 147 3.73 -17.57 4.80
N ASN A 148 3.73 -18.91 4.69
CA ASN A 148 3.49 -19.61 3.42
C ASN A 148 2.01 -19.89 3.14
N ILE A 149 1.12 -19.14 3.77
CA ILE A 149 -0.32 -19.17 3.54
C ILE A 149 -0.78 -17.82 2.94
N PRO A 150 -1.86 -17.78 2.17
CA PRO A 150 -2.42 -16.53 1.66
C PRO A 150 -2.81 -15.58 2.80
N VAL A 151 -2.73 -14.26 2.55
CA VAL A 151 -3.00 -13.23 3.56
C VAL A 151 -4.44 -13.29 4.09
N ASP A 152 -5.42 -13.64 3.26
CA ASP A 152 -6.82 -13.81 3.68
C ASP A 152 -6.96 -14.93 4.72
N VAL A 153 -6.26 -16.05 4.50
CA VAL A 153 -6.22 -17.19 5.46
C VAL A 153 -5.51 -16.80 6.75
N MET A 154 -4.36 -16.12 6.65
CA MET A 154 -3.63 -15.61 7.82
C MET A 154 -4.52 -14.69 8.65
N MET A 155 -5.20 -13.73 8.01
CA MET A 155 -6.09 -12.80 8.71
C MET A 155 -7.29 -13.49 9.36
N GLU A 156 -7.85 -14.53 8.75
CA GLU A 156 -8.93 -15.32 9.34
C GLU A 156 -8.48 -16.00 10.64
N LYS A 157 -7.33 -16.70 10.60
CA LYS A 157 -6.74 -17.33 11.79
C LYS A 157 -6.45 -16.32 12.90
N TYR A 158 -5.85 -15.19 12.55
CA TYR A 158 -5.57 -14.13 13.52
C TYR A 158 -6.84 -13.56 14.15
N ARG A 159 -7.89 -13.30 13.34
CA ARG A 159 -9.17 -12.82 13.87
C ARG A 159 -9.82 -13.85 14.79
N ALA A 160 -9.77 -15.14 14.44
CA ALA A 160 -10.29 -16.21 15.29
C ALA A 160 -9.57 -16.25 16.66
N ALA A 161 -8.24 -16.16 16.66
CA ALA A 161 -7.47 -16.07 17.90
C ALA A 161 -7.82 -14.82 18.72
N ARG A 162 -7.94 -13.66 18.06
CA ARG A 162 -8.29 -12.37 18.69
C ARG A 162 -9.72 -12.31 19.25
N ALA A 163 -10.62 -13.17 18.76
CA ALA A 163 -12.03 -13.24 19.22
C ALA A 163 -12.20 -14.02 20.52
N LEU A 164 -11.16 -14.67 21.05
CA LEU A 164 -11.20 -15.36 22.34
C LEU A 164 -11.37 -14.30 23.46
N GLU A 165 -12.32 -14.56 24.36
CA GLU A 165 -12.64 -13.66 25.48
C GLU A 165 -11.54 -13.66 26.54
N ASP A 166 -11.03 -14.85 26.86
CA ASP A 166 -9.94 -15.02 27.83
C ASP A 166 -8.61 -14.52 27.27
N GLU A 167 -7.96 -13.61 28.02
CA GLU A 167 -6.71 -12.97 27.59
C GLU A 167 -5.55 -13.96 27.46
N ALA A 168 -5.42 -14.86 28.42
CA ALA A 168 -4.34 -15.86 28.40
C ALA A 168 -4.51 -16.85 27.25
N ALA A 169 -5.74 -17.31 27.01
CA ALA A 169 -6.06 -18.18 25.87
C ALA A 169 -5.82 -17.47 24.53
N ARG A 170 -6.17 -16.19 24.43
CA ARG A 170 -5.93 -15.35 23.25
C ARG A 170 -4.45 -15.22 22.95
N ASP A 171 -3.66 -14.87 23.96
CA ASP A 171 -2.21 -14.68 23.81
C ASP A 171 -1.52 -16.01 23.47
N ALA A 172 -1.91 -17.10 24.11
CA ALA A 172 -1.42 -18.44 23.79
C ALA A 172 -1.76 -18.85 22.34
N ALA A 173 -2.98 -18.55 21.87
CA ALA A 173 -3.39 -18.84 20.50
C ALA A 173 -2.61 -18.02 19.48
N ILE A 174 -2.37 -16.74 19.74
CA ILE A 174 -1.54 -15.87 18.87
C ILE A 174 -0.10 -16.37 18.86
N GLN A 175 0.46 -16.72 20.03
CA GLN A 175 1.84 -17.24 20.12
C GLN A 175 1.98 -18.55 19.35
N ALA A 176 1.01 -19.45 19.45
CA ALA A 176 1.01 -20.70 18.68
C ALA A 176 1.01 -20.46 17.16
N LEU A 177 0.29 -19.44 16.68
CA LEU A 177 0.33 -19.05 15.26
C LEU A 177 1.69 -18.49 14.86
N ILE A 178 2.35 -17.73 15.73
CA ILE A 178 3.71 -17.19 15.50
C ILE A 178 4.71 -18.35 15.43
N ASP A 179 4.69 -19.25 16.40
CA ASP A 179 5.60 -20.39 16.51
C ASP A 179 5.39 -21.37 15.32
N GLY A 180 4.16 -21.49 14.84
CA GLY A 180 3.81 -22.25 13.64
C GLY A 180 4.19 -21.57 12.33
N GLY A 181 4.74 -20.33 12.35
CA GLY A 181 5.09 -19.56 11.16
C GLY A 181 3.87 -19.13 10.34
N GLU A 182 2.72 -18.98 10.99
CA GLU A 182 1.44 -18.63 10.35
C GLU A 182 1.09 -17.14 10.45
N LEU A 183 1.88 -16.37 11.18
CA LEU A 183 1.77 -14.90 11.26
C LEU A 183 3.00 -14.19 10.73
N THR A 184 2.81 -12.94 10.34
CA THR A 184 3.89 -12.03 9.97
C THR A 184 4.71 -11.67 11.21
N THR A 185 6.05 -11.78 11.10
CA THR A 185 6.99 -11.38 12.15
C THR A 185 8.02 -10.39 11.60
N ARG A 186 8.44 -9.42 12.43
CA ARG A 186 9.48 -8.47 12.02
C ARG A 186 10.86 -9.12 12.15
N ARG A 187 11.65 -9.04 11.07
CA ARG A 187 13.00 -9.59 10.97
C ARG A 187 14.10 -8.56 11.09
N LEU A 188 13.83 -7.34 10.63
CA LEU A 188 14.74 -6.21 10.70
C LEU A 188 13.98 -4.94 11.03
N PHE A 189 14.56 -4.15 11.92
CA PHE A 189 14.29 -2.73 12.07
C PHE A 189 15.63 -1.98 11.97
N LEU A 190 15.73 -1.05 11.03
CA LEU A 190 16.86 -0.15 10.91
C LEU A 190 16.34 1.27 10.85
N GLY A 191 16.48 2.03 11.92
CA GLY A 191 15.89 3.35 11.96
C GLY A 191 15.98 4.07 13.30
N LYS A 192 15.23 5.17 13.38
CA LYS A 192 15.04 5.98 14.58
C LYS A 192 13.71 5.61 15.24
N GLY A 193 13.75 5.32 16.53
CA GLY A 193 12.57 5.12 17.37
C GLY A 193 11.97 6.43 17.91
N ARG A 194 10.75 6.36 18.45
CA ARG A 194 10.08 7.52 19.09
C ARG A 194 10.79 8.04 20.35
N ASN A 195 11.70 7.25 20.93
CA ASN A 195 12.56 7.60 22.05
C ASN A 195 13.88 8.27 21.63
N ASP A 196 13.98 8.69 20.36
CA ASP A 196 15.13 9.32 19.73
C ASP A 196 16.38 8.42 19.61
N ALA A 197 16.31 7.16 20.03
CA ALA A 197 17.36 6.20 19.77
C ALA A 197 17.38 5.80 18.28
N VAL A 198 18.59 5.63 17.73
CA VAL A 198 18.78 5.02 16.41
C VAL A 198 19.27 3.60 16.63
N LEU A 199 18.64 2.63 15.95
CA LEU A 199 18.97 1.23 16.15
C LEU A 199 18.90 0.38 14.90
N VAL A 200 19.65 -0.71 14.91
CA VAL A 200 19.50 -1.88 14.05
C VAL A 200 19.11 -3.03 14.95
N GLU A 201 17.94 -3.61 14.74
CA GLU A 201 17.47 -4.79 15.45
C GLU A 201 17.21 -5.90 14.46
N MET A 202 17.87 -7.04 14.65
CA MET A 202 17.69 -8.25 13.86
C MET A 202 17.05 -9.34 14.71
N SER A 203 15.96 -9.90 14.20
CA SER A 203 15.17 -10.91 14.88
C SER A 203 15.22 -12.26 14.17
N ASP A 204 14.98 -13.34 14.89
CA ASP A 204 14.81 -14.66 14.32
C ASP A 204 13.47 -14.80 13.56
N ILE A 205 13.17 -15.98 13.03
CA ILE A 205 11.97 -16.23 12.24
C ILE A 205 10.67 -16.04 13.03
N THR A 206 10.72 -16.16 14.34
CA THR A 206 9.57 -15.95 15.24
C THR A 206 9.42 -14.49 15.67
N GLY A 207 10.33 -13.60 15.21
CA GLY A 207 10.31 -12.18 15.53
C GLY A 207 11.01 -11.83 16.85
N LYS A 208 11.66 -12.78 17.51
CA LYS A 208 12.44 -12.53 18.72
C LYS A 208 13.76 -11.85 18.38
N PRO A 209 14.08 -10.69 18.98
CA PRO A 209 15.37 -10.00 18.76
C PRO A 209 16.55 -10.88 19.17
N ARG A 210 17.59 -10.89 18.34
CA ARG A 210 18.83 -11.67 18.54
C ARG A 210 20.06 -10.78 18.55
N VAL A 211 20.03 -9.70 17.78
CA VAL A 211 21.12 -8.71 17.75
C VAL A 211 20.52 -7.32 17.76
N ARG A 212 21.07 -6.44 18.57
CA ARG A 212 20.70 -5.05 18.64
C ARG A 212 21.93 -4.16 18.65
N ILE A 213 22.01 -3.19 17.74
CA ILE A 213 22.98 -2.11 17.74
C ILE A 213 22.21 -0.83 18.00
N THR A 214 22.57 -0.09 19.05
CA THR A 214 21.81 1.10 19.46
C THR A 214 22.74 2.26 19.72
N VAL A 215 22.32 3.46 19.29
CA VAL A 215 22.83 4.74 19.79
C VAL A 215 21.68 5.44 20.47
N GLN A 216 21.80 5.67 21.76
CA GLN A 216 20.79 6.36 22.55
C GLN A 216 20.67 7.83 22.14
N ALA A 217 19.57 8.48 22.49
CA ALA A 217 19.37 9.92 22.25
C ALA A 217 20.53 10.79 22.80
N VAL A 218 21.17 10.35 23.85
CA VAL A 218 22.32 11.02 24.53
C VAL A 218 23.55 10.10 24.44
N GLY A 219 23.91 9.71 23.21
CA GLY A 219 25.26 9.35 22.83
C GLY A 219 25.84 8.01 23.28
N ALA A 220 25.20 7.19 24.10
CA ALA A 220 25.73 5.89 24.51
C ALA A 220 25.48 4.80 23.44
N PRO A 221 26.51 4.30 22.72
CA PRO A 221 26.35 3.19 21.80
C PRO A 221 26.40 1.86 22.54
N SER A 222 25.65 0.86 22.00
CA SER A 222 25.75 -0.52 22.45
C SER A 222 25.56 -1.50 21.29
N LEU A 223 26.21 -2.67 21.38
CA LEU A 223 25.96 -3.85 20.60
C LEU A 223 25.61 -4.98 21.57
N GLU A 224 24.44 -5.59 21.39
CA GLU A 224 23.90 -6.62 22.26
C GLU A 224 23.57 -7.88 21.45
N PHE A 225 23.88 -9.04 22.04
CA PHE A 225 23.42 -10.34 21.61
C PHE A 225 22.42 -10.88 22.65
N LEU A 226 21.29 -11.40 22.18
CA LEU A 226 20.18 -11.80 23.02
C LEU A 226 19.88 -13.30 22.81
N ASP A 227 19.52 -13.98 23.91
CA ASP A 227 19.04 -15.36 23.87
C ASP A 227 17.56 -15.46 23.42
N GLU A 228 17.00 -16.66 23.52
CA GLU A 228 15.62 -16.93 23.14
C GLU A 228 14.58 -16.30 24.06
N ASP A 229 14.96 -15.95 25.27
CA ASP A 229 14.11 -15.29 26.26
C ASP A 229 14.24 -13.75 26.21
N GLY A 230 15.12 -13.25 25.34
CA GLY A 230 15.40 -11.81 25.18
C GLY A 230 16.39 -11.26 26.22
N ALA A 231 17.05 -12.13 27.00
CA ALA A 231 18.07 -11.70 27.92
C ALA A 231 19.40 -11.42 27.17
N VAL A 232 20.10 -10.34 27.56
CA VAL A 232 21.38 -9.99 26.96
C VAL A 232 22.45 -10.98 27.46
N THR A 233 23.01 -11.74 26.51
CA THR A 233 24.06 -12.72 26.78
C THR A 233 25.47 -12.14 26.59
N TYR A 234 25.58 -11.09 25.75
CA TYR A 234 26.83 -10.39 25.52
C TYR A 234 26.55 -8.95 25.09
N ARG A 235 27.36 -8.00 25.61
CA ARG A 235 27.22 -6.58 25.31
C ARG A 235 28.57 -5.92 25.08
N LEU A 236 28.62 -4.97 24.15
CA LEU A 236 29.72 -4.04 23.93
C LEU A 236 29.21 -2.59 23.98
N PRO A 237 29.90 -1.65 24.67
CA PRO A 237 31.01 -1.96 25.63
C PRO A 237 30.46 -2.85 26.75
N GLU A 238 31.37 -3.62 27.37
CA GLU A 238 31.02 -4.34 28.58
C GLU A 238 30.59 -3.33 29.65
N ASP A 239 29.56 -3.70 30.45
CA ASP A 239 29.09 -2.83 31.54
C ASP A 239 30.29 -2.56 32.47
N GLY A 240 30.75 -1.30 32.49
CA GLY A 240 32.08 -0.87 32.86
C GLY A 240 32.64 -1.45 34.16
N ASN A 241 33.85 -1.90 34.07
CA ASN A 241 34.80 -1.60 35.13
C ASN A 241 35.22 -0.11 34.97
N GLU A 242 34.53 0.82 35.66
CA GLU A 242 35.08 2.10 36.04
C GLU A 242 36.15 1.91 37.11
#